data_e8c081e51053efaed7c5e661352f0673
#
_entry.id   e8c081e51053efaed7c5e661352f0673
#
_cell.length_a   1.000
_cell.length_b   1.000
_cell.length_c   1.000
_cell.angle_alpha   90.00
_cell.angle_beta   90.00
_cell.angle_gamma   90.00
#
_symmetry.space_group_name_H-M   'P 1'
#
loop_
_entity.id
_entity.type
_entity.pdbx_description
1 polymer ?
#
loop_
_entity_poly.entity_id
_entity_poly.type
_entity_poly.pdbx_seq_one_letter_code
_entity_poly.pdbx_strand_id
1 'polypeptide(L)'
;DVAGLKEEKEEVKELIDFLKNPKKFQKLGARIPKGVLLYGPPGTGKTLLARAVAGEANVPFYYISGSEFVGVGASRVRDMFQQAKRTAPCLIFIDEIDAVGRQRGSGIGGGHDEREQTLNQLLTEMDGFGENEGIIIIAATNRPDVLDPALLRPGRFDRQVTVNLPDVKGREEILKVHARNKVLADGVNIEALAKRTPGYSGADLENLLNEAALLAARENCREIKIYHIDEAIDRVMMGPAKRSRKYTDTEKALIAYHEAGHAVIGLKLKHAEVVQKITIVPRGHAGGYNLMTPEEENFLETKQTLTAEITSFLAGRIAEELVFGQMTTGAQNDFERATAIARSMVTVYGMSSLGPVQYESESHNVFLGRDYMSDKNFSDKVAHEIDLEVRKIIDECYQKGVEVIKENRALLDLIAKHLVEVETLTKEDIDELVNTGKLNWWEKKKAKMAQDAGIVDTDTPAQRVNPAEQTSSQEQQTTESQQTDSKEE
;
A
#
# COMPACT_ATOMS: atom_id res chain seq x y z
N ASP A 1 8.72 -9.19 -21.68
CA ASP A 1 8.24 -7.88 -21.22
C ASP A 1 7.26 -7.99 -20.03
N VAL A 2 6.47 -9.07 -19.92
CA VAL A 2 5.63 -9.35 -18.74
C VAL A 2 6.47 -10.14 -17.73
N ALA A 3 6.64 -9.59 -16.52
CA ALA A 3 7.32 -10.24 -15.41
C ALA A 3 6.26 -10.73 -14.39
N GLY A 4 6.60 -11.77 -13.59
CA GLY A 4 5.64 -12.42 -12.72
C GLY A 4 4.52 -13.11 -13.49
N LEU A 5 3.34 -13.28 -12.88
CA LEU A 5 2.11 -13.81 -13.50
C LEU A 5 2.33 -15.17 -14.18
N LYS A 6 2.93 -16.13 -13.47
CA LYS A 6 3.30 -17.43 -14.07
C LYS A 6 2.06 -18.25 -14.46
N GLU A 7 1.12 -18.34 -13.57
CA GLU A 7 -0.13 -19.07 -13.75
C GLU A 7 -0.98 -18.42 -14.85
N GLU A 8 -1.13 -17.10 -14.82
CA GLU A 8 -1.90 -16.35 -15.82
C GLU A 8 -1.29 -16.46 -17.21
N LYS A 9 0.05 -16.49 -17.30
CA LYS A 9 0.77 -16.72 -18.58
C LYS A 9 0.49 -18.11 -19.14
N GLU A 10 0.43 -19.14 -18.31
CA GLU A 10 0.10 -20.51 -18.75
C GLU A 10 -1.36 -20.57 -19.25
N GLU A 11 -2.29 -19.93 -18.55
CA GLU A 11 -3.70 -19.86 -18.95
C GLU A 11 -3.88 -19.18 -20.32
N VAL A 12 -3.14 -18.12 -20.62
CA VAL A 12 -3.24 -17.43 -21.91
C VAL A 12 -2.35 -18.03 -23.00
N LYS A 13 -1.46 -18.97 -22.69
CA LYS A 13 -0.59 -19.61 -23.66
C LYS A 13 -1.35 -20.40 -24.72
N GLU A 14 -2.43 -21.05 -24.32
CA GLU A 14 -3.31 -21.76 -25.27
C GLU A 14 -3.91 -20.81 -26.31
N LEU A 15 -4.21 -19.55 -25.92
CA LEU A 15 -4.74 -18.53 -26.82
C LEU A 15 -3.69 -18.14 -27.86
N ILE A 16 -2.43 -18.00 -27.43
CA ILE A 16 -1.31 -17.71 -28.32
C ILE A 16 -1.12 -18.84 -29.33
N ASP A 17 -1.12 -20.10 -28.88
CA ASP A 17 -1.00 -21.27 -29.73
C ASP A 17 -2.15 -21.38 -30.76
N PHE A 18 -3.37 -21.06 -30.32
CA PHE A 18 -4.53 -21.01 -31.23
C PHE A 18 -4.41 -19.91 -32.28
N LEU A 19 -4.04 -18.69 -31.86
CA LEU A 19 -3.90 -17.56 -32.78
C LEU A 19 -2.79 -17.84 -33.82
N LYS A 20 -1.71 -18.52 -33.42
CA LYS A 20 -0.62 -18.95 -34.32
C LYS A 20 -1.07 -20.06 -35.29
N ASN A 21 -1.85 -21.03 -34.80
CA ASN A 21 -2.18 -22.25 -35.55
C ASN A 21 -3.64 -22.69 -35.35
N PRO A 22 -4.67 -21.94 -35.82
CA PRO A 22 -6.09 -22.26 -35.61
C PRO A 22 -6.47 -23.64 -36.13
N LYS A 23 -5.87 -24.06 -37.28
CA LYS A 23 -6.18 -25.34 -37.97
C LYS A 23 -5.83 -26.57 -37.12
N LYS A 24 -4.85 -26.49 -36.21
CA LYS A 24 -4.48 -27.60 -35.31
C LYS A 24 -5.62 -27.96 -34.36
N PHE A 25 -6.26 -26.94 -33.80
CA PHE A 25 -7.36 -27.11 -32.86
C PHE A 25 -8.67 -27.54 -33.56
N GLN A 26 -8.93 -26.98 -34.74
CA GLN A 26 -10.07 -27.35 -35.57
C GLN A 26 -10.07 -28.84 -35.93
N LYS A 27 -8.91 -29.40 -36.30
CA LYS A 27 -8.77 -30.84 -36.66
C LYS A 27 -9.11 -31.79 -35.48
N LEU A 28 -8.91 -31.33 -34.24
CA LEU A 28 -9.23 -32.11 -33.04
C LEU A 28 -10.66 -31.87 -32.54
N GLY A 29 -11.42 -31.00 -33.17
CA GLY A 29 -12.76 -30.63 -32.74
C GLY A 29 -12.78 -29.79 -31.46
N ALA A 30 -11.65 -29.22 -31.07
CA ALA A 30 -11.54 -28.38 -29.89
C ALA A 30 -12.23 -27.02 -30.12
N ARG A 31 -13.02 -26.59 -29.14
CA ARG A 31 -13.63 -25.24 -29.12
C ARG A 31 -12.76 -24.34 -28.29
N ILE A 32 -12.27 -23.27 -28.88
CA ILE A 32 -11.49 -22.25 -28.18
C ILE A 32 -12.47 -21.21 -27.60
N PRO A 33 -12.22 -20.72 -26.39
CA PRO A 33 -13.03 -19.66 -25.81
C PRO A 33 -13.00 -18.42 -26.72
N LYS A 34 -14.18 -17.91 -27.06
CA LYS A 34 -14.32 -16.70 -27.88
C LYS A 34 -13.91 -15.46 -27.10
N GLY A 35 -14.15 -15.48 -25.79
CA GLY A 35 -13.88 -14.37 -24.90
C GLY A 35 -13.19 -14.79 -23.61
N VAL A 36 -12.23 -14.00 -23.21
CA VAL A 36 -11.52 -14.15 -21.94
C VAL A 36 -11.69 -12.88 -21.13
N LEU A 37 -12.11 -13.01 -19.89
CA LEU A 37 -12.22 -11.90 -18.95
C LEU A 37 -10.99 -11.91 -18.02
N LEU A 38 -10.17 -10.86 -18.08
CA LEU A 38 -9.11 -10.59 -17.12
C LEU A 38 -9.69 -9.70 -16.01
N TYR A 39 -9.64 -10.14 -14.77
CA TYR A 39 -10.11 -9.32 -13.66
C TYR A 39 -9.15 -9.37 -12.47
N GLY A 40 -9.19 -8.34 -11.62
CA GLY A 40 -8.32 -8.22 -10.45
C GLY A 40 -8.03 -6.77 -10.11
N PRO A 41 -7.23 -6.52 -9.07
CA PRO A 41 -6.89 -5.17 -8.62
C PRO A 41 -6.29 -4.29 -9.73
N PRO A 42 -6.42 -2.96 -9.64
CA PRO A 42 -5.78 -2.06 -10.58
C PRO A 42 -4.26 -2.17 -10.54
N GLY A 43 -3.59 -1.86 -11.65
CA GLY A 43 -2.11 -1.86 -11.72
C GLY A 43 -1.45 -3.23 -11.82
N THR A 44 -2.21 -4.35 -11.85
CA THR A 44 -1.67 -5.72 -11.91
C THR A 44 -1.17 -6.15 -13.29
N GLY A 45 -1.35 -5.32 -14.33
CA GLY A 45 -0.82 -5.59 -15.66
C GLY A 45 -1.78 -6.27 -16.63
N LYS A 46 -3.09 -6.26 -16.40
CA LYS A 46 -4.13 -6.85 -17.30
C LYS A 46 -4.00 -6.41 -18.75
N THR A 47 -3.90 -5.12 -18.99
CA THR A 47 -3.72 -4.53 -20.34
C THR A 47 -2.37 -4.93 -20.94
N LEU A 48 -1.31 -5.00 -20.14
CA LEU A 48 0.02 -5.42 -20.57
C LEU A 48 0.01 -6.90 -20.99
N LEU A 49 -0.66 -7.76 -20.24
CA LEU A 49 -0.81 -9.19 -20.55
C LEU A 49 -1.53 -9.39 -21.89
N ALA A 50 -2.63 -8.68 -22.13
CA ALA A 50 -3.37 -8.75 -23.40
C ALA A 50 -2.52 -8.31 -24.61
N ARG A 51 -1.75 -7.22 -24.46
CA ARG A 51 -0.81 -6.77 -25.49
C ARG A 51 0.30 -7.79 -25.75
N ALA A 52 0.80 -8.42 -24.69
CA ALA A 52 1.83 -9.45 -24.80
C ALA A 52 1.31 -10.68 -25.54
N VAL A 53 0.05 -11.11 -25.31
CA VAL A 53 -0.58 -12.20 -26.04
C VAL A 53 -0.62 -11.91 -27.55
N ALA A 54 -1.08 -10.73 -27.94
CA ALA A 54 -1.15 -10.34 -29.35
C ALA A 54 0.26 -10.24 -29.99
N GLY A 55 1.21 -9.63 -29.28
CA GLY A 55 2.59 -9.51 -29.74
C GLY A 55 3.28 -10.87 -29.91
N GLU A 56 3.12 -11.78 -28.93
CA GLU A 56 3.68 -13.13 -29.01
C GLU A 56 3.01 -13.98 -30.11
N ALA A 57 1.71 -13.79 -30.34
CA ALA A 57 0.98 -14.44 -31.42
C ALA A 57 1.27 -13.80 -32.78
N ASN A 58 1.85 -12.61 -32.83
CA ASN A 58 2.09 -11.80 -34.03
C ASN A 58 0.82 -11.56 -34.85
N VAL A 59 -0.26 -11.14 -34.15
CA VAL A 59 -1.56 -10.84 -34.76
C VAL A 59 -1.95 -9.39 -34.53
N PRO A 60 -2.85 -8.80 -35.37
CA PRO A 60 -3.39 -7.47 -35.12
C PRO A 60 -4.07 -7.35 -33.76
N PHE A 61 -3.83 -6.22 -33.08
CA PHE A 61 -4.36 -5.88 -31.75
C PHE A 61 -5.29 -4.67 -31.86
N TYR A 62 -6.58 -4.90 -31.62
CA TYR A 62 -7.58 -3.84 -31.57
C TYR A 62 -7.85 -3.46 -30.13
N TYR A 63 -7.55 -2.23 -29.75
CA TYR A 63 -7.76 -1.70 -28.41
C TYR A 63 -8.93 -0.74 -28.37
N ILE A 64 -9.81 -0.89 -27.40
CA ILE A 64 -10.87 0.05 -27.09
C ILE A 64 -11.09 0.10 -25.58
N SER A 65 -11.37 1.30 -25.04
CA SER A 65 -11.83 1.45 -23.66
C SER A 65 -13.36 1.37 -23.60
N GLY A 66 -13.89 0.68 -22.59
CA GLY A 66 -15.34 0.65 -22.34
C GLY A 66 -15.95 2.05 -22.19
N SER A 67 -15.16 3.01 -21.69
CA SER A 67 -15.58 4.41 -21.57
C SER A 67 -15.81 5.10 -22.92
N GLU A 68 -15.13 4.68 -23.99
CA GLU A 68 -15.29 5.23 -25.35
C GLU A 68 -16.61 4.82 -26.02
N PHE A 69 -17.29 3.85 -25.45
CA PHE A 69 -18.60 3.42 -25.93
C PHE A 69 -19.76 4.29 -25.42
N VAL A 70 -19.51 5.22 -24.51
CA VAL A 70 -20.57 6.11 -24.01
C VAL A 70 -20.87 7.19 -25.05
N GLY A 71 -22.13 7.25 -25.55
CA GLY A 71 -22.61 8.27 -26.49
C GLY A 71 -22.64 7.87 -27.99
N VAL A 72 -21.80 6.91 -28.43
CA VAL A 72 -21.75 6.44 -29.84
C VAL A 72 -21.46 4.94 -29.95
N GLY A 73 -21.71 4.20 -28.89
CA GLY A 73 -21.13 2.87 -28.65
C GLY A 73 -21.52 1.80 -29.64
N ALA A 74 -22.80 1.64 -29.95
CA ALA A 74 -23.29 0.52 -30.78
C ALA A 74 -22.71 0.52 -32.21
N SER A 75 -22.54 1.69 -32.85
CA SER A 75 -21.89 1.79 -34.14
C SER A 75 -20.40 1.48 -34.10
N ARG A 76 -19.70 2.02 -33.12
CA ARG A 76 -18.25 1.73 -32.92
C ARG A 76 -17.96 0.26 -32.64
N VAL A 77 -18.79 -0.38 -31.82
CA VAL A 77 -18.69 -1.84 -31.58
C VAL A 77 -18.80 -2.55 -32.93
N ARG A 78 -19.85 -2.28 -33.72
CA ARG A 78 -20.06 -2.93 -35.02
C ARG A 78 -18.89 -2.72 -35.98
N ASP A 79 -18.40 -1.48 -36.10
CA ASP A 79 -17.30 -1.15 -37.02
C ASP A 79 -16.00 -1.88 -36.59
N MET A 80 -15.67 -1.90 -35.31
CA MET A 80 -14.51 -2.64 -34.79
C MET A 80 -14.60 -4.13 -35.08
N PHE A 81 -15.75 -4.74 -34.83
CA PHE A 81 -15.97 -6.17 -35.11
C PHE A 81 -15.93 -6.48 -36.60
N GLN A 82 -16.44 -5.61 -37.47
CA GLN A 82 -16.30 -5.75 -38.92
C GLN A 82 -14.83 -5.66 -39.38
N GLN A 83 -14.05 -4.74 -38.81
CA GLN A 83 -12.62 -4.65 -39.08
C GLN A 83 -11.86 -5.91 -38.62
N ALA A 84 -12.15 -6.41 -37.43
CA ALA A 84 -11.57 -7.63 -36.91
C ALA A 84 -11.87 -8.85 -37.81
N LYS A 85 -13.10 -8.98 -38.31
CA LYS A 85 -13.46 -10.05 -39.24
C LYS A 85 -12.67 -10.01 -40.54
N ARG A 86 -12.26 -8.84 -41.02
CA ARG A 86 -11.45 -8.68 -42.26
C ARG A 86 -9.98 -9.01 -42.04
N THR A 87 -9.48 -8.93 -40.81
CA THR A 87 -8.06 -9.07 -40.47
C THR A 87 -7.76 -10.31 -39.62
N ALA A 88 -8.71 -11.23 -39.51
CA ALA A 88 -8.50 -12.47 -38.75
C ALA A 88 -7.32 -13.29 -39.30
N PRO A 89 -6.46 -13.90 -38.43
CA PRO A 89 -6.60 -13.96 -36.99
C PRO A 89 -6.21 -12.64 -36.32
N CYS A 90 -6.96 -12.23 -35.28
CA CYS A 90 -6.69 -11.00 -34.52
C CYS A 90 -7.20 -11.09 -33.09
N LEU A 91 -6.76 -10.14 -32.25
CA LEU A 91 -7.19 -9.99 -30.88
C LEU A 91 -7.88 -8.65 -30.68
N ILE A 92 -9.09 -8.67 -30.12
CA ILE A 92 -9.82 -7.49 -29.66
C ILE A 92 -9.64 -7.38 -28.15
N PHE A 93 -9.21 -6.22 -27.67
CA PHE A 93 -9.07 -5.95 -26.25
C PHE A 93 -10.01 -4.82 -25.84
N ILE A 94 -10.87 -5.11 -24.87
CA ILE A 94 -11.82 -4.15 -24.28
C ILE A 94 -11.39 -3.88 -22.85
N ASP A 95 -10.81 -2.70 -22.62
CA ASP A 95 -10.43 -2.28 -21.27
C ASP A 95 -11.64 -1.66 -20.54
N GLU A 96 -11.66 -1.76 -19.22
CA GLU A 96 -12.74 -1.19 -18.39
C GLU A 96 -14.15 -1.59 -18.88
N ILE A 97 -14.36 -2.88 -19.15
CA ILE A 97 -15.63 -3.37 -19.69
C ILE A 97 -16.83 -3.07 -18.77
N ASP A 98 -16.60 -2.87 -17.48
CA ASP A 98 -17.61 -2.47 -16.50
C ASP A 98 -18.24 -1.10 -16.78
N ALA A 99 -17.62 -0.25 -17.62
CA ALA A 99 -18.22 1.00 -18.06
C ALA A 99 -19.49 0.77 -18.90
N VAL A 100 -19.55 -0.33 -19.68
CA VAL A 100 -20.70 -0.68 -20.53
C VAL A 100 -21.42 -1.96 -20.08
N GLY A 101 -20.68 -2.88 -19.46
CA GLY A 101 -21.15 -4.21 -19.07
C GLY A 101 -21.83 -4.28 -17.69
N ARG A 102 -22.21 -3.16 -17.10
CA ARG A 102 -22.80 -3.13 -15.76
C ARG A 102 -24.22 -3.69 -15.75
N GLN A 103 -24.59 -4.38 -14.67
CA GLN A 103 -25.92 -4.92 -14.42
C GLN A 103 -27.00 -3.83 -14.55
N ARG A 104 -28.15 -4.23 -15.12
CA ARG A 104 -29.34 -3.41 -15.28
C ARG A 104 -29.86 -2.98 -13.92
N GLY A 105 -29.80 -1.69 -13.62
CA GLY A 105 -30.32 -1.14 -12.38
C GLY A 105 -31.67 -0.48 -12.60
N SER A 106 -32.55 -0.50 -11.62
CA SER A 106 -33.84 0.21 -11.61
C SER A 106 -33.68 1.74 -11.42
N GLY A 107 -32.66 2.36 -12.06
CA GLY A 107 -32.39 3.79 -11.94
C GLY A 107 -33.17 4.60 -13.00
N ILE A 108 -33.93 5.58 -12.54
CA ILE A 108 -34.64 6.57 -13.37
C ILE A 108 -33.63 7.61 -13.89
N GLY A 109 -33.15 7.46 -15.13
CA GLY A 109 -32.25 8.46 -15.75
C GLY A 109 -31.87 8.09 -17.21
N GLY A 110 -32.02 9.03 -18.12
CA GLY A 110 -31.90 8.83 -19.60
C GLY A 110 -30.50 8.49 -20.15
N GLY A 111 -29.49 8.25 -19.34
CA GLY A 111 -28.16 7.76 -19.75
C GLY A 111 -28.03 6.24 -19.75
N HIS A 112 -29.06 5.50 -19.35
CA HIS A 112 -29.03 4.04 -19.26
C HIS A 112 -29.30 3.36 -20.60
N ASP A 113 -30.15 3.95 -21.44
CA ASP A 113 -30.60 3.35 -22.72
C ASP A 113 -29.43 3.17 -23.70
N GLU A 114 -28.52 4.13 -23.81
CA GLU A 114 -27.36 4.05 -24.70
C GLU A 114 -26.36 2.97 -24.29
N ARG A 115 -26.13 2.83 -22.99
CA ARG A 115 -25.24 1.78 -22.44
C ARG A 115 -25.84 0.39 -22.68
N GLU A 116 -27.14 0.22 -22.44
CA GLU A 116 -27.83 -1.03 -22.72
C GLU A 116 -27.81 -1.38 -24.23
N GLN A 117 -28.00 -0.39 -25.11
CA GLN A 117 -27.87 -0.61 -26.55
C GLN A 117 -26.47 -1.06 -26.94
N THR A 118 -25.45 -0.45 -26.34
CA THR A 118 -24.05 -0.81 -26.58
C THR A 118 -23.74 -2.22 -26.08
N LEU A 119 -24.18 -2.55 -24.85
CA LEU A 119 -24.05 -3.89 -24.29
C LEU A 119 -24.75 -4.93 -25.17
N ASN A 120 -26.01 -4.68 -25.58
CA ASN A 120 -26.76 -5.58 -26.43
C ASN A 120 -26.09 -5.75 -27.81
N GLN A 121 -25.52 -4.69 -28.38
CA GLN A 121 -24.74 -4.78 -29.61
C GLN A 121 -23.46 -5.63 -29.41
N LEU A 122 -22.73 -5.43 -28.33
CA LEU A 122 -21.54 -6.23 -27.98
C LEU A 122 -21.92 -7.73 -27.90
N LEU A 123 -22.97 -8.04 -27.15
CA LEU A 123 -23.47 -9.41 -27.02
C LEU A 123 -23.88 -10.01 -28.38
N THR A 124 -24.56 -9.23 -29.23
CA THR A 124 -24.98 -9.65 -30.58
C THR A 124 -23.76 -9.93 -31.47
N GLU A 125 -22.73 -9.07 -31.44
CA GLU A 125 -21.51 -9.29 -32.22
C GLU A 125 -20.74 -10.53 -31.74
N MET A 126 -20.64 -10.74 -30.41
CA MET A 126 -20.02 -11.93 -29.85
C MET A 126 -20.75 -13.22 -30.22
N ASP A 127 -22.08 -13.20 -30.17
CA ASP A 127 -22.90 -14.35 -30.55
C ASP A 127 -22.86 -14.60 -32.08
N GLY A 128 -22.63 -13.54 -32.85
CA GLY A 128 -22.53 -13.56 -34.32
C GLY A 128 -21.21 -14.09 -34.88
N PHE A 129 -20.23 -14.41 -34.04
CA PHE A 129 -19.01 -15.10 -34.48
C PHE A 129 -19.24 -16.61 -34.66
N GLY A 130 -18.81 -17.11 -35.81
CA GLY A 130 -18.70 -18.53 -36.02
C GLY A 130 -17.69 -19.20 -35.11
N GLU A 131 -17.81 -20.52 -34.92
CA GLU A 131 -16.82 -21.27 -34.19
C GLU A 131 -15.45 -21.22 -34.93
N ASN A 132 -14.39 -20.81 -34.23
CA ASN A 132 -13.02 -20.81 -34.75
C ASN A 132 -12.73 -19.82 -35.93
N GLU A 133 -13.36 -18.66 -35.96
CA GLU A 133 -13.03 -17.60 -36.94
C GLU A 133 -11.65 -16.96 -36.77
N GLY A 134 -10.88 -17.35 -35.73
CA GLY A 134 -9.57 -16.81 -35.47
C GLY A 134 -9.57 -15.46 -34.74
N ILE A 135 -10.72 -15.05 -34.17
CA ILE A 135 -10.87 -13.82 -33.41
C ILE A 135 -11.01 -14.20 -31.94
N ILE A 136 -10.17 -13.60 -31.08
CA ILE A 136 -10.28 -13.73 -29.64
C ILE A 136 -10.59 -12.35 -29.07
N ILE A 137 -11.55 -12.30 -28.16
CA ILE A 137 -11.88 -11.08 -27.41
C ILE A 137 -11.33 -11.22 -25.99
N ILE A 138 -10.49 -10.30 -25.56
CA ILE A 138 -10.05 -10.20 -24.16
C ILE A 138 -10.69 -8.94 -23.57
N ALA A 139 -11.40 -9.07 -22.46
CA ALA A 139 -11.89 -7.92 -21.71
C ALA A 139 -11.15 -7.80 -20.38
N ALA A 140 -10.99 -6.58 -19.89
CA ALA A 140 -10.41 -6.33 -18.57
C ALA A 140 -11.38 -5.51 -17.70
N THR A 141 -11.42 -5.85 -16.40
CA THR A 141 -12.14 -5.08 -15.39
C THR A 141 -11.47 -5.17 -14.03
N ASN A 142 -11.62 -4.12 -13.23
CA ASN A 142 -11.26 -4.15 -11.82
C ASN A 142 -12.45 -4.57 -10.94
N ARG A 143 -13.65 -4.68 -11.53
CA ARG A 143 -14.90 -4.91 -10.80
C ARG A 143 -15.76 -5.99 -11.48
N PRO A 144 -15.41 -7.25 -11.33
CA PRO A 144 -16.19 -8.35 -11.90
C PRO A 144 -17.61 -8.45 -11.30
N ASP A 145 -17.79 -7.98 -10.07
CA ASP A 145 -19.03 -7.98 -9.29
C ASP A 145 -20.16 -7.16 -9.91
N VAL A 146 -19.83 -6.13 -10.68
CA VAL A 146 -20.84 -5.24 -11.30
C VAL A 146 -21.25 -5.67 -12.70
N LEU A 147 -20.58 -6.68 -13.28
CA LEU A 147 -20.86 -7.10 -14.65
C LEU A 147 -22.23 -7.80 -14.79
N ASP A 148 -22.87 -7.57 -15.92
CA ASP A 148 -24.10 -8.28 -16.28
C ASP A 148 -23.79 -9.79 -16.47
N PRO A 149 -24.50 -10.68 -15.81
CA PRO A 149 -24.32 -12.14 -15.96
C PRO A 149 -24.43 -12.63 -17.39
N ALA A 150 -25.10 -11.89 -18.26
CA ALA A 150 -25.22 -12.23 -19.69
C ALA A 150 -23.85 -12.21 -20.39
N LEU A 151 -22.88 -11.40 -19.93
CA LEU A 151 -21.52 -11.37 -20.47
C LEU A 151 -20.73 -12.65 -20.15
N LEU A 152 -21.04 -13.28 -19.01
CA LEU A 152 -20.31 -14.45 -18.49
C LEU A 152 -20.91 -15.79 -18.96
N ARG A 153 -21.90 -15.76 -19.88
CA ARG A 153 -22.50 -16.98 -20.42
C ARG A 153 -21.56 -17.69 -21.39
N PRO A 154 -21.63 -19.03 -21.48
CA PRO A 154 -20.87 -19.80 -22.46
C PRO A 154 -21.02 -19.24 -23.87
N GLY A 155 -19.92 -19.15 -24.61
CA GLY A 155 -19.85 -18.56 -25.96
C GLY A 155 -19.58 -17.04 -25.96
N ARG A 156 -19.43 -16.41 -24.80
CA ARG A 156 -19.05 -15.00 -24.61
C ARG A 156 -17.74 -14.92 -23.80
N PHE A 157 -17.75 -14.32 -22.60
CA PHE A 157 -16.58 -14.36 -21.70
C PHE A 157 -16.67 -15.59 -20.81
N ASP A 158 -16.48 -16.74 -21.40
CA ASP A 158 -16.62 -18.04 -20.75
C ASP A 158 -15.34 -18.50 -20.04
N ARG A 159 -14.19 -17.90 -20.33
CA ARG A 159 -12.95 -18.09 -19.57
C ARG A 159 -12.68 -16.84 -18.74
N GLN A 160 -12.46 -17.05 -17.46
CA GLN A 160 -12.13 -15.98 -16.51
C GLN A 160 -10.74 -16.23 -15.94
N VAL A 161 -9.87 -15.22 -16.01
CA VAL A 161 -8.51 -15.26 -15.50
C VAL A 161 -8.33 -14.17 -14.46
N THR A 162 -8.08 -14.56 -13.23
CA THR A 162 -7.82 -13.63 -12.14
C THR A 162 -6.35 -13.18 -12.20
N VAL A 163 -6.13 -11.87 -12.26
CA VAL A 163 -4.81 -11.27 -12.23
C VAL A 163 -4.60 -10.64 -10.87
N ASN A 164 -4.02 -11.41 -9.96
CA ASN A 164 -3.80 -11.03 -8.57
C ASN A 164 -2.62 -10.05 -8.40
N LEU A 165 -2.47 -9.52 -7.17
CA LEU A 165 -1.25 -8.82 -6.79
C LEU A 165 -0.08 -9.82 -6.82
N PRO A 166 1.14 -9.37 -7.22
CA PRO A 166 2.28 -10.25 -7.32
C PRO A 166 2.79 -10.69 -5.93
N ASP A 167 3.17 -11.96 -5.82
CA ASP A 167 3.91 -12.50 -4.68
C ASP A 167 5.34 -11.92 -4.61
N VAL A 168 6.12 -12.26 -3.59
CA VAL A 168 7.50 -11.77 -3.43
C VAL A 168 8.35 -11.99 -4.67
N LYS A 169 8.25 -13.19 -5.29
CA LYS A 169 9.02 -13.53 -6.49
C LYS A 169 8.56 -12.75 -7.71
N GLY A 170 7.25 -12.59 -7.86
CA GLY A 170 6.65 -11.74 -8.90
C GLY A 170 7.08 -10.29 -8.77
N ARG A 171 7.09 -9.73 -7.55
CA ARG A 171 7.57 -8.37 -7.30
C ARG A 171 9.06 -8.22 -7.62
N GLU A 172 9.88 -9.21 -7.26
CA GLU A 172 11.29 -9.22 -7.61
C GLU A 172 11.51 -9.22 -9.13
N GLU A 173 10.78 -10.06 -9.87
CA GLU A 173 10.84 -10.10 -11.33
C GLU A 173 10.40 -8.78 -11.97
N ILE A 174 9.31 -8.17 -11.47
CA ILE A 174 8.79 -6.88 -11.93
C ILE A 174 9.81 -5.77 -11.66
N LEU A 175 10.34 -5.70 -10.43
CA LEU A 175 11.37 -4.72 -10.07
C LEU A 175 12.61 -4.84 -10.95
N LYS A 176 13.07 -6.06 -11.26
CA LYS A 176 14.19 -6.29 -12.21
C LYS A 176 13.91 -5.74 -13.61
N VAL A 177 12.67 -5.85 -14.08
CA VAL A 177 12.27 -5.29 -15.38
C VAL A 177 12.32 -3.76 -15.36
N HIS A 178 11.73 -3.12 -14.35
CA HIS A 178 11.71 -1.66 -14.23
C HIS A 178 13.04 -1.04 -13.82
N ALA A 179 13.97 -1.85 -13.28
CA ALA A 179 15.33 -1.43 -12.96
C ALA A 179 16.28 -1.39 -14.16
N ARG A 180 15.97 -2.04 -15.30
CA ARG A 180 16.86 -2.16 -16.47
C ARG A 180 17.37 -0.83 -16.99
N ASN A 181 16.56 0.21 -16.94
CA ASN A 181 16.88 1.55 -17.44
C ASN A 181 17.26 2.53 -16.33
N LYS A 182 17.59 2.05 -15.14
CA LYS A 182 17.93 2.87 -13.98
C LYS A 182 19.31 2.52 -13.45
N VAL A 183 20.04 3.52 -13.00
CA VAL A 183 21.37 3.33 -12.41
C VAL A 183 21.19 3.18 -10.90
N LEU A 184 21.25 1.95 -10.43
CA LEU A 184 21.18 1.61 -9.01
C LEU A 184 22.60 1.55 -8.42
N ALA A 185 22.78 2.05 -7.20
CA ALA A 185 24.02 1.90 -6.45
C ALA A 185 24.24 0.44 -6.03
N ASP A 186 25.49 0.04 -5.87
CA ASP A 186 25.89 -1.35 -5.54
C ASP A 186 25.24 -1.90 -4.24
N GLY A 187 24.81 -1.05 -3.34
CA GLY A 187 24.12 -1.44 -2.09
C GLY A 187 22.63 -1.73 -2.22
N VAL A 188 22.01 -1.55 -3.41
CA VAL A 188 20.58 -1.74 -3.61
C VAL A 188 20.28 -3.20 -3.94
N ASN A 189 19.64 -3.90 -3.01
CA ASN A 189 19.20 -5.28 -3.17
C ASN A 189 17.74 -5.36 -3.58
N ILE A 190 17.45 -5.80 -4.81
CA ILE A 190 16.08 -5.91 -5.36
C ILE A 190 15.27 -6.99 -4.63
N GLU A 191 15.87 -8.09 -4.20
CA GLU A 191 15.19 -9.13 -3.43
C GLU A 191 14.70 -8.59 -2.07
N ALA A 192 15.58 -7.86 -1.36
CA ALA A 192 15.21 -7.20 -0.11
C ALA A 192 14.10 -6.17 -0.32
N LEU A 193 14.14 -5.43 -1.44
CA LEU A 193 13.10 -4.46 -1.80
C LEU A 193 11.76 -5.15 -2.06
N ALA A 194 11.75 -6.29 -2.76
CA ALA A 194 10.54 -7.07 -3.00
C ALA A 194 9.88 -7.57 -1.71
N LYS A 195 10.68 -7.96 -0.71
CA LYS A 195 10.19 -8.35 0.63
C LYS A 195 9.59 -7.18 1.42
N ARG A 196 10.07 -5.95 1.17
CA ARG A 196 9.61 -4.72 1.85
C ARG A 196 8.41 -4.03 1.19
N THR A 197 7.91 -4.57 0.08
CA THR A 197 6.79 -4.03 -0.68
C THR A 197 5.61 -5.00 -0.79
N PRO A 198 5.12 -5.60 0.32
CA PRO A 198 3.94 -6.46 0.26
C PRO A 198 2.72 -5.65 -0.20
N GLY A 199 1.85 -6.27 -0.98
CA GLY A 199 0.62 -5.63 -1.46
C GLY A 199 0.81 -4.63 -2.60
N TYR A 200 2.04 -4.39 -3.10
CA TYR A 200 2.26 -3.50 -4.25
C TYR A 200 1.88 -4.19 -5.54
N SER A 201 1.16 -3.46 -6.38
CA SER A 201 0.91 -3.84 -7.77
C SER A 201 2.15 -3.60 -8.66
N GLY A 202 2.12 -4.11 -9.88
CA GLY A 202 3.18 -3.83 -10.85
C GLY A 202 3.36 -2.34 -11.15
N ALA A 203 2.27 -1.58 -11.19
CA ALA A 203 2.28 -0.14 -11.40
C ALA A 203 2.88 0.61 -10.18
N ASP A 204 2.61 0.15 -8.96
CA ASP A 204 3.20 0.75 -7.75
C ASP A 204 4.71 0.53 -7.71
N LEU A 205 5.18 -0.66 -8.11
CA LEU A 205 6.62 -0.97 -8.19
C LEU A 205 7.34 -0.15 -9.27
N GLU A 206 6.69 0.08 -10.41
CA GLU A 206 7.20 0.98 -11.44
C GLU A 206 7.32 2.41 -10.92
N ASN A 207 6.23 2.91 -10.30
CA ASN A 207 6.18 4.25 -9.72
C ASN A 207 7.22 4.41 -8.61
N LEU A 208 7.40 3.42 -7.75
CA LEU A 208 8.41 3.41 -6.70
C LEU A 208 9.82 3.68 -7.25
N LEU A 209 10.24 2.91 -8.25
CA LEU A 209 11.56 3.08 -8.86
C LEU A 209 11.68 4.40 -9.65
N ASN A 210 10.58 4.89 -10.19
CA ASN A 210 10.54 6.19 -10.85
C ASN A 210 10.69 7.34 -9.86
N GLU A 211 9.95 7.32 -8.74
CA GLU A 211 10.09 8.30 -7.66
C GLU A 211 11.50 8.30 -7.06
N ALA A 212 12.09 7.12 -6.85
CA ALA A 212 13.46 7.02 -6.39
C ALA A 212 14.46 7.67 -7.37
N ALA A 213 14.26 7.49 -8.67
CA ALA A 213 15.07 8.13 -9.69
C ALA A 213 14.91 9.66 -9.72
N LEU A 214 13.67 10.14 -9.55
CA LEU A 214 13.39 11.60 -9.48
C LEU A 214 14.03 12.23 -8.23
N LEU A 215 14.05 11.52 -7.11
CA LEU A 215 14.73 11.97 -5.89
C LEU A 215 16.24 12.07 -6.10
N ALA A 216 16.86 11.01 -6.66
CA ALA A 216 18.28 11.00 -6.96
C ALA A 216 18.67 12.16 -7.91
N ALA A 217 17.84 12.40 -8.92
CA ALA A 217 18.06 13.51 -9.86
C ALA A 217 17.98 14.89 -9.19
N ARG A 218 17.02 15.11 -8.28
CA ARG A 218 16.91 16.36 -7.50
C ARG A 218 18.12 16.65 -6.63
N GLU A 219 18.75 15.59 -6.12
CA GLU A 219 19.95 15.68 -5.29
C GLU A 219 21.24 15.68 -6.12
N ASN A 220 21.14 15.72 -7.45
CA ASN A 220 22.28 15.65 -8.38
C ASN A 220 23.15 14.40 -8.18
N CYS A 221 22.56 13.30 -7.71
CA CYS A 221 23.21 12.01 -7.60
C CYS A 221 23.29 11.34 -8.96
N ARG A 222 24.38 10.59 -9.20
CA ARG A 222 24.58 9.82 -10.44
C ARG A 222 23.91 8.44 -10.42
N GLU A 223 23.52 7.99 -9.24
CA GLU A 223 22.96 6.67 -8.99
C GLU A 223 21.84 6.74 -7.92
N ILE A 224 20.93 5.79 -7.97
CA ILE A 224 19.84 5.66 -7.00
C ILE A 224 20.39 4.88 -5.80
N LYS A 225 20.46 5.51 -4.63
CA LYS A 225 20.91 4.92 -3.38
C LYS A 225 19.71 4.39 -2.59
N ILE A 226 20.00 3.55 -1.59
CA ILE A 226 18.96 2.92 -0.76
C ILE A 226 18.02 3.94 -0.09
N TYR A 227 18.54 5.07 0.39
CA TYR A 227 17.71 6.08 1.04
C TYR A 227 16.73 6.80 0.07
N HIS A 228 17.06 6.88 -1.24
CA HIS A 228 16.09 7.38 -2.24
C HIS A 228 14.93 6.41 -2.41
N ILE A 229 15.22 5.11 -2.33
CA ILE A 229 14.20 4.05 -2.40
C ILE A 229 13.33 4.09 -1.15
N ASP A 230 13.92 4.23 0.03
CA ASP A 230 13.20 4.35 1.30
C ASP A 230 12.25 5.55 1.32
N GLU A 231 12.71 6.71 0.86
CA GLU A 231 11.86 7.89 0.70
C GLU A 231 10.78 7.70 -0.38
N ALA A 232 11.09 6.96 -1.44
CA ALA A 232 10.12 6.67 -2.49
C ALA A 232 9.02 5.70 -2.01
N ILE A 233 9.36 4.67 -1.21
CA ILE A 233 8.38 3.80 -0.55
C ILE A 233 7.41 4.64 0.26
N ASP A 234 7.94 5.52 1.12
CA ASP A 234 7.15 6.40 1.95
C ASP A 234 6.21 7.31 1.14
N ARG A 235 6.69 7.84 0.01
CA ARG A 235 5.89 8.70 -0.87
C ARG A 235 4.78 7.97 -1.58
N VAL A 236 5.04 6.77 -2.04
CA VAL A 236 4.03 5.95 -2.73
C VAL A 236 2.95 5.52 -1.74
N MET A 237 3.31 5.14 -0.52
CA MET A 237 2.37 4.69 0.51
C MET A 237 1.58 5.83 1.15
N MET A 238 2.27 6.87 1.60
CA MET A 238 1.74 7.89 2.53
C MET A 238 1.73 9.31 1.92
N GLY A 239 2.32 9.47 0.74
CA GLY A 239 2.50 10.78 0.12
C GLY A 239 3.74 11.53 0.60
N PRO A 240 3.94 12.78 0.12
CA PRO A 240 5.12 13.57 0.43
C PRO A 240 5.16 14.00 1.91
N ALA A 241 6.39 14.12 2.46
CA ALA A 241 6.60 14.61 3.81
C ALA A 241 6.14 16.08 3.95
N LYS A 242 5.38 16.37 5.01
CA LYS A 242 4.88 17.73 5.32
C LYS A 242 5.87 18.48 6.21
N ARG A 243 6.98 18.92 5.66
CA ARG A 243 8.06 19.64 6.39
C ARG A 243 7.63 21.00 6.96
N SER A 244 6.52 21.57 6.50
CA SER A 244 5.98 22.83 7.00
C SER A 244 5.23 22.70 8.33
N ARG A 245 4.77 21.49 8.67
CA ARG A 245 4.08 21.23 9.94
C ARG A 245 5.11 21.01 11.05
N LYS A 246 5.18 21.97 11.97
CA LYS A 246 6.01 21.86 13.17
C LYS A 246 5.15 21.36 14.32
N TYR A 247 5.56 20.29 14.95
CA TYR A 247 4.98 19.82 16.20
C TYR A 247 5.55 20.62 17.39
N THR A 248 4.73 20.79 18.42
CA THR A 248 5.23 21.17 19.74
C THR A 248 6.04 20.00 20.33
N ASP A 249 6.94 20.27 21.26
CA ASP A 249 7.75 19.21 21.89
C ASP A 249 6.87 18.16 22.58
N THR A 250 5.74 18.58 23.14
CA THR A 250 4.74 17.70 23.75
C THR A 250 4.04 16.79 22.72
N GLU A 251 3.61 17.35 21.59
CA GLU A 251 3.02 16.57 20.49
C GLU A 251 4.04 15.60 19.89
N LYS A 252 5.30 16.06 19.71
CA LYS A 252 6.37 15.22 19.19
C LYS A 252 6.65 14.03 20.09
N ALA A 253 6.70 14.24 21.40
CA ALA A 253 6.86 13.16 22.36
C ALA A 253 5.68 12.20 22.34
N LEU A 254 4.44 12.72 22.28
CA LEU A 254 3.24 11.90 22.26
C LEU A 254 3.18 10.99 21.02
N ILE A 255 3.46 11.54 19.83
CA ILE A 255 3.54 10.76 18.58
C ILE A 255 4.67 9.73 18.69
N ALA A 256 5.84 10.10 19.22
CA ALA A 256 6.96 9.17 19.36
C ALA A 256 6.62 7.97 20.25
N TYR A 257 5.91 8.19 21.36
CA TYR A 257 5.45 7.10 22.21
C TYR A 257 4.34 6.26 21.60
N HIS A 258 3.44 6.87 20.83
CA HIS A 258 2.42 6.16 20.06
C HIS A 258 3.07 5.19 19.08
N GLU A 259 3.97 5.68 18.23
CA GLU A 259 4.68 4.87 17.24
C GLU A 259 5.62 3.83 17.91
N ALA A 260 6.27 4.19 19.01
CA ALA A 260 7.06 3.24 19.78
C ALA A 260 6.20 2.12 20.39
N GLY A 261 4.95 2.39 20.75
CA GLY A 261 3.99 1.40 21.22
C GLY A 261 3.75 0.29 20.16
N HIS A 262 3.45 0.67 18.94
CA HIS A 262 3.31 -0.27 17.83
C HIS A 262 4.58 -1.10 17.64
N ALA A 263 5.74 -0.45 17.67
CA ALA A 263 7.02 -1.12 17.49
C ALA A 263 7.32 -2.14 18.59
N VAL A 264 7.04 -1.82 19.86
CA VAL A 264 7.26 -2.75 20.98
C VAL A 264 6.40 -4.02 20.81
N ILE A 265 5.14 -3.89 20.37
CA ILE A 265 4.30 -5.06 20.09
C ILE A 265 4.88 -5.87 18.93
N GLY A 266 5.27 -5.24 17.82
CA GLY A 266 5.91 -5.94 16.70
C GLY A 266 7.19 -6.68 17.07
N LEU A 267 7.99 -6.14 18.02
CA LEU A 267 9.24 -6.76 18.45
C LEU A 267 9.07 -7.86 19.50
N LYS A 268 7.99 -7.85 20.29
CA LYS A 268 7.85 -8.71 21.47
C LYS A 268 6.68 -9.69 21.41
N LEU A 269 5.67 -9.42 20.62
CA LEU A 269 4.51 -10.28 20.51
C LEU A 269 4.75 -11.33 19.43
N LYS A 270 4.56 -12.59 19.78
CA LYS A 270 4.65 -13.70 18.81
C LYS A 270 3.53 -13.58 17.78
N HIS A 271 3.82 -13.85 16.52
CA HIS A 271 2.94 -13.72 15.37
C HIS A 271 2.58 -12.27 14.98
N ALA A 272 3.20 -11.27 15.59
CA ALA A 272 3.11 -9.90 15.11
C ALA A 272 4.03 -9.72 13.87
N GLU A 273 3.70 -8.73 13.07
CA GLU A 273 4.51 -8.34 11.90
C GLU A 273 5.88 -7.78 12.31
N VAL A 274 6.85 -7.90 11.42
CA VAL A 274 8.23 -7.42 11.63
C VAL A 274 8.29 -5.92 11.36
N VAL A 275 8.80 -5.16 12.33
CA VAL A 275 9.01 -3.71 12.20
C VAL A 275 10.17 -3.44 11.26
N GLN A 276 9.88 -2.75 10.14
CA GLN A 276 10.89 -2.36 9.14
C GLN A 276 11.36 -0.93 9.32
N LYS A 277 10.46 -0.05 9.77
CA LYS A 277 10.74 1.38 9.92
C LYS A 277 9.73 2.03 10.84
N ILE A 278 10.20 2.98 11.65
CA ILE A 278 9.35 3.83 12.49
C ILE A 278 9.68 5.28 12.18
N THR A 279 8.69 6.12 11.97
CA THR A 279 8.91 7.55 11.73
C THR A 279 7.83 8.42 12.35
N ILE A 280 8.24 9.58 12.85
CA ILE A 280 7.34 10.63 13.33
C ILE A 280 7.30 11.82 12.39
N VAL A 281 7.85 11.66 11.17
CA VAL A 281 7.76 12.67 10.12
C VAL A 281 6.35 12.65 9.53
N PRO A 282 5.59 13.76 9.61
CA PRO A 282 4.20 13.78 9.14
C PRO A 282 4.10 13.63 7.62
N ARG A 283 3.19 12.75 7.17
CA ARG A 283 2.88 12.51 5.77
C ARG A 283 1.37 12.38 5.56
N GLY A 284 0.86 12.90 4.48
CA GLY A 284 -0.59 12.83 4.21
C GLY A 284 -1.42 13.32 5.39
N HIS A 285 -2.21 12.45 6.00
CA HIS A 285 -3.00 12.72 7.21
C HIS A 285 -2.36 12.16 8.49
N ALA A 286 -1.31 11.33 8.36
CA ALA A 286 -0.64 10.70 9.49
C ALA A 286 0.37 11.63 10.16
N GLY A 287 0.43 11.60 11.48
CA GLY A 287 1.42 12.31 12.30
C GLY A 287 2.77 11.59 12.32
N GLY A 288 2.73 10.26 12.34
CA GLY A 288 3.83 9.33 12.22
C GLY A 288 3.31 8.04 11.59
N TYR A 289 4.13 7.04 11.42
CA TYR A 289 3.72 5.70 11.04
C TYR A 289 4.80 4.65 11.28
N ASN A 290 4.36 3.42 11.42
CA ASN A 290 5.19 2.22 11.42
C ASN A 290 5.02 1.49 10.09
N LEU A 291 6.14 1.14 9.45
CA LEU A 291 6.16 0.19 8.34
C LEU A 291 6.40 -1.19 8.94
N MET A 292 5.37 -1.99 8.94
CA MET A 292 5.42 -3.39 9.35
C MET A 292 5.21 -4.29 8.14
N THR A 293 5.86 -5.45 8.13
CA THR A 293 5.71 -6.44 7.06
C THR A 293 5.61 -7.82 7.68
N PRO A 294 4.80 -8.71 7.13
CA PRO A 294 4.78 -10.09 7.59
C PRO A 294 6.16 -10.74 7.41
N GLU A 295 6.55 -11.61 8.32
CA GLU A 295 7.81 -12.37 8.23
C GLU A 295 7.78 -13.30 7.01
N GLU A 296 6.64 -13.93 6.77
CA GLU A 296 6.34 -14.73 5.60
C GLU A 296 4.96 -14.35 5.04
N GLU A 297 4.83 -14.28 3.72
CA GLU A 297 3.53 -14.07 3.06
C GLU A 297 2.75 -15.38 3.08
N ASN A 298 1.90 -15.56 4.06
CA ASN A 298 1.04 -16.71 4.19
C ASN A 298 -0.29 -16.48 3.47
N PHE A 299 -0.77 -17.51 2.77
CA PHE A 299 -2.08 -17.48 2.12
C PHE A 299 -3.25 -17.59 3.13
N LEU A 300 -3.01 -18.20 4.28
CA LEU A 300 -4.02 -18.38 5.33
C LEU A 300 -3.58 -17.68 6.60
N GLU A 301 -4.46 -16.87 7.15
CA GLU A 301 -4.27 -16.24 8.44
C GLU A 301 -4.90 -17.06 9.56
N THR A 302 -4.21 -17.13 10.68
CA THR A 302 -4.70 -17.84 11.87
C THR A 302 -5.36 -16.86 12.83
N LYS A 303 -6.23 -17.39 13.72
CA LYS A 303 -6.78 -16.59 14.80
C LYS A 303 -5.68 -15.89 15.62
N GLN A 304 -4.53 -16.55 15.80
CA GLN A 304 -3.40 -16.02 16.56
C GLN A 304 -2.75 -14.82 15.84
N THR A 305 -2.60 -14.91 14.51
CA THR A 305 -2.05 -13.82 13.68
C THR A 305 -2.98 -12.61 13.71
N LEU A 306 -4.29 -12.82 13.47
CA LEU A 306 -5.29 -11.73 13.51
C LEU A 306 -5.37 -11.08 14.90
N THR A 307 -5.28 -11.88 15.98
CA THR A 307 -5.26 -11.33 17.35
C THR A 307 -4.00 -10.50 17.62
N ALA A 308 -2.84 -10.93 17.08
CA ALA A 308 -1.60 -10.16 17.20
C ALA A 308 -1.66 -8.85 16.42
N GLU A 309 -2.27 -8.87 15.23
CA GLU A 309 -2.48 -7.69 14.38
C GLU A 309 -3.40 -6.68 15.08
N ILE A 310 -4.55 -7.12 15.62
CA ILE A 310 -5.44 -6.25 16.42
C ILE A 310 -4.67 -5.64 17.60
N THR A 311 -3.88 -6.44 18.33
CA THR A 311 -3.08 -5.96 19.46
C THR A 311 -2.07 -4.92 19.01
N SER A 312 -1.48 -5.09 17.82
CA SER A 312 -0.54 -4.14 17.23
C SER A 312 -1.22 -2.80 16.92
N PHE A 313 -2.43 -2.81 16.33
CA PHE A 313 -3.17 -1.57 16.10
C PHE A 313 -3.55 -0.84 17.39
N LEU A 314 -3.86 -1.55 18.46
CA LEU A 314 -4.23 -0.94 19.75
C LEU A 314 -3.02 -0.36 20.52
N ALA A 315 -1.80 -0.75 20.16
CA ALA A 315 -0.59 -0.48 20.92
C ALA A 315 -0.24 1.01 21.06
N GLY A 316 -0.48 1.82 20.02
CA GLY A 316 -0.26 3.26 20.06
C GLY A 316 -1.10 3.93 21.17
N ARG A 317 -2.38 3.62 21.23
CA ARG A 317 -3.28 4.11 22.28
C ARG A 317 -2.86 3.62 23.66
N ILE A 318 -2.49 2.35 23.79
CA ILE A 318 -2.03 1.80 25.07
C ILE A 318 -0.78 2.53 25.56
N ALA A 319 0.15 2.85 24.68
CA ALA A 319 1.34 3.61 25.01
C ALA A 319 1.00 5.03 25.48
N GLU A 320 0.09 5.74 24.79
CA GLU A 320 -0.39 7.07 25.22
C GLU A 320 -0.97 7.03 26.63
N GLU A 321 -1.86 6.09 26.91
CA GLU A 321 -2.52 5.97 28.23
C GLU A 321 -1.53 5.63 29.35
N LEU A 322 -0.62 4.68 29.11
CA LEU A 322 0.35 4.24 30.12
C LEU A 322 1.41 5.30 30.43
N VAL A 323 1.73 6.17 29.47
CA VAL A 323 2.82 7.15 29.63
C VAL A 323 2.28 8.50 30.08
N PHE A 324 1.24 8.99 29.43
CA PHE A 324 0.72 10.35 29.63
C PHE A 324 -0.61 10.39 30.37
N GLY A 325 -1.29 9.25 30.54
CA GLY A 325 -2.64 9.21 31.11
C GLY A 325 -3.68 9.95 30.27
N GLN A 326 -3.39 10.15 28.99
CA GLN A 326 -4.24 10.91 28.03
C GLN A 326 -4.59 10.06 26.83
N MET A 327 -5.70 10.41 26.19
CA MET A 327 -6.18 9.79 24.97
C MET A 327 -6.24 10.84 23.86
N THR A 328 -5.70 10.52 22.67
CA THR A 328 -5.75 11.45 21.54
C THR A 328 -6.59 10.91 20.39
N THR A 329 -6.89 11.76 19.43
CA THR A 329 -7.59 11.37 18.21
C THR A 329 -6.68 10.66 17.21
N GLY A 330 -5.37 10.55 17.49
CA GLY A 330 -4.38 9.96 16.59
C GLY A 330 -4.65 8.50 16.25
N ALA A 331 -5.18 7.73 17.20
CA ALA A 331 -5.48 6.31 17.05
C ALA A 331 -6.79 5.99 16.27
N GLN A 332 -7.43 6.97 15.59
CA GLN A 332 -8.72 6.73 14.91
C GLN A 332 -8.61 5.62 13.86
N ASN A 333 -7.61 5.69 13.00
CA ASN A 333 -7.42 4.71 11.92
C ASN A 333 -7.10 3.30 12.47
N ASP A 334 -6.35 3.25 13.57
CA ASP A 334 -5.98 2.00 14.23
C ASP A 334 -7.22 1.30 14.80
N PHE A 335 -8.11 2.05 15.44
CA PHE A 335 -9.39 1.51 15.91
C PHE A 335 -10.29 1.05 14.77
N GLU A 336 -10.34 1.78 13.65
CA GLU A 336 -11.10 1.39 12.48
C GLU A 336 -10.63 0.03 11.96
N ARG A 337 -9.32 -0.14 11.78
CA ARG A 337 -8.72 -1.39 11.32
C ARG A 337 -8.90 -2.53 12.33
N ALA A 338 -8.58 -2.29 13.59
CA ALA A 338 -8.74 -3.28 14.65
C ALA A 338 -10.19 -3.80 14.74
N THR A 339 -11.16 -2.88 14.67
CA THR A 339 -12.60 -3.22 14.71
C THR A 339 -13.03 -3.98 13.46
N ALA A 340 -12.54 -3.61 12.28
CA ALA A 340 -12.84 -4.31 11.03
C ALA A 340 -12.35 -5.76 11.07
N ILE A 341 -11.12 -6.00 11.53
CA ILE A 341 -10.56 -7.35 11.66
C ILE A 341 -11.35 -8.15 12.70
N ALA A 342 -11.60 -7.61 13.88
CA ALA A 342 -12.38 -8.28 14.92
C ALA A 342 -13.79 -8.64 14.43
N ARG A 343 -14.44 -7.76 13.66
CA ARG A 343 -15.73 -8.02 13.04
C ARG A 343 -15.65 -9.14 12.03
N SER A 344 -14.67 -9.14 11.13
CA SER A 344 -14.46 -10.22 10.15
C SER A 344 -14.20 -11.57 10.83
N MET A 345 -13.44 -11.59 11.94
CA MET A 345 -13.23 -12.81 12.74
C MET A 345 -14.55 -13.39 13.24
N VAL A 346 -15.50 -12.55 13.65
CA VAL A 346 -16.80 -12.98 14.18
C VAL A 346 -17.76 -13.33 13.05
N THR A 347 -17.89 -12.45 12.04
CA THR A 347 -19.00 -12.53 11.07
C THR A 347 -18.66 -13.29 9.80
N VAL A 348 -17.38 -13.34 9.40
CA VAL A 348 -16.92 -13.95 8.15
C VAL A 348 -16.21 -15.27 8.41
N TYR A 349 -15.23 -15.27 9.32
CA TYR A 349 -14.35 -16.43 9.52
C TYR A 349 -14.82 -17.44 10.59
N GLY A 350 -15.88 -17.09 11.35
CA GLY A 350 -16.40 -17.96 12.39
C GLY A 350 -15.39 -18.26 13.51
N MET A 351 -14.49 -17.30 13.82
CA MET A 351 -13.42 -17.47 14.81
C MET A 351 -13.80 -16.98 16.21
N SER A 352 -15.10 -16.92 16.53
CA SER A 352 -15.62 -16.45 17.82
C SER A 352 -16.36 -17.56 18.57
N SER A 353 -16.87 -17.27 19.76
CA SER A 353 -17.70 -18.21 20.54
C SER A 353 -19.08 -18.44 19.93
N LEU A 354 -19.50 -17.65 18.94
CA LEU A 354 -20.74 -17.84 18.19
C LEU A 354 -20.68 -19.07 17.24
N GLY A 355 -19.52 -19.68 17.11
CA GLY A 355 -19.31 -20.90 16.33
C GLY A 355 -18.97 -20.63 14.85
N PRO A 356 -18.82 -21.71 14.05
CA PRO A 356 -18.41 -21.61 12.65
C PRO A 356 -19.60 -21.26 11.75
N VAL A 357 -20.15 -20.07 11.93
CA VAL A 357 -21.28 -19.54 11.16
C VAL A 357 -20.83 -18.27 10.46
N GLN A 358 -21.11 -18.18 9.17
CA GLN A 358 -20.91 -16.95 8.40
C GLN A 358 -22.19 -16.10 8.47
N TYR A 359 -22.11 -14.94 9.12
CA TYR A 359 -23.21 -14.00 9.24
C TYR A 359 -23.19 -12.92 8.15
N GLU A 360 -22.00 -12.53 7.70
CA GLU A 360 -21.78 -11.56 6.64
C GLU A 360 -20.92 -12.17 5.56
N SER A 361 -21.20 -11.90 4.30
CA SER A 361 -20.30 -12.22 3.19
C SER A 361 -19.33 -11.09 3.00
N GLU A 362 -18.09 -11.38 2.61
CA GLU A 362 -17.17 -10.35 2.12
C GLU A 362 -17.76 -9.72 0.86
N SER A 363 -18.61 -8.72 1.03
CA SER A 363 -19.00 -7.87 -0.08
C SER A 363 -17.89 -6.87 -0.31
N HIS A 364 -17.05 -7.11 -1.30
CA HIS A 364 -16.04 -6.17 -1.80
C HIS A 364 -16.66 -4.91 -2.43
N ASN A 365 -17.88 -4.58 -2.06
CA ASN A 365 -18.66 -3.46 -2.57
C ASN A 365 -18.35 -2.16 -1.81
N VAL A 366 -17.09 -1.72 -1.81
CA VAL A 366 -16.64 -0.48 -1.16
C VAL A 366 -17.03 0.79 -1.94
N PHE A 367 -17.77 0.71 -3.04
CA PHE A 367 -18.13 1.91 -3.80
C PHE A 367 -19.61 1.96 -4.20
N LEU A 368 -20.25 3.08 -3.82
CA LEU A 368 -21.54 3.61 -4.24
C LEU A 368 -22.79 3.14 -3.49
N GLY A 369 -23.13 3.86 -2.39
CA GLY A 369 -24.53 4.21 -2.05
C GLY A 369 -25.55 3.06 -1.87
N ARG A 370 -25.11 1.80 -1.93
CA ARG A 370 -25.92 0.61 -1.70
C ARG A 370 -25.80 0.04 -0.29
N ASP A 371 -24.97 0.63 0.55
CA ASP A 371 -24.83 0.25 1.98
C ASP A 371 -26.11 0.50 2.79
N TYR A 372 -27.12 1.11 2.19
CA TYR A 372 -28.41 1.31 2.86
C TYR A 372 -29.33 0.09 2.86
N MET A 373 -28.97 -0.99 2.17
CA MET A 373 -29.77 -2.22 2.14
C MET A 373 -28.88 -3.47 1.99
N SER A 374 -27.86 -3.64 2.83
CA SER A 374 -27.40 -5.01 3.11
C SER A 374 -28.52 -5.62 3.98
N ASP A 375 -29.33 -6.47 3.38
CA ASP A 375 -30.28 -7.27 4.14
C ASP A 375 -29.49 -8.00 5.21
N LYS A 376 -29.69 -7.59 6.47
CA LYS A 376 -29.11 -8.31 7.60
C LYS A 376 -29.66 -9.74 7.56
N ASN A 377 -28.83 -10.71 7.26
CA ASN A 377 -29.22 -12.12 7.22
C ASN A 377 -29.39 -12.73 8.63
N PHE A 378 -29.43 -11.88 9.67
CA PHE A 378 -29.52 -12.30 11.06
C PHE A 378 -30.42 -11.37 11.87
N SER A 379 -30.98 -11.94 12.97
CA SER A 379 -31.88 -11.20 13.87
C SER A 379 -31.16 -10.15 14.70
N ASP A 380 -31.88 -9.17 15.24
CA ASP A 380 -31.34 -8.15 16.14
C ASP A 380 -30.67 -8.75 17.38
N LYS A 381 -31.13 -9.91 17.84
CA LYS A 381 -30.48 -10.66 18.93
C LYS A 381 -29.07 -11.12 18.53
N VAL A 382 -28.95 -11.70 17.36
CA VAL A 382 -27.61 -12.11 16.83
C VAL A 382 -26.74 -10.91 16.58
N ALA A 383 -27.27 -9.80 16.08
CA ALA A 383 -26.51 -8.55 15.94
C ALA A 383 -25.90 -8.11 17.27
N HIS A 384 -26.68 -8.14 18.34
CA HIS A 384 -26.19 -7.82 19.68
C HIS A 384 -25.10 -8.80 20.16
N GLU A 385 -25.26 -10.10 19.90
CA GLU A 385 -24.26 -11.11 20.24
C GLU A 385 -22.95 -10.89 19.45
N ILE A 386 -23.03 -10.49 18.17
CA ILE A 386 -21.87 -10.12 17.34
C ILE A 386 -21.15 -8.90 17.97
N ASP A 387 -21.89 -7.86 18.35
CA ASP A 387 -21.31 -6.66 18.96
C ASP A 387 -20.59 -6.97 20.29
N LEU A 388 -21.15 -7.88 21.08
CA LEU A 388 -20.53 -8.35 22.34
C LEU A 388 -19.23 -9.12 22.08
N GLU A 389 -19.22 -10.03 21.10
CA GLU A 389 -18.02 -10.81 20.77
C GLU A 389 -16.91 -9.94 20.15
N VAL A 390 -17.26 -8.98 19.27
CA VAL A 390 -16.31 -8.00 18.73
C VAL A 390 -15.66 -7.21 19.86
N ARG A 391 -16.46 -6.69 20.79
CA ARG A 391 -15.95 -5.93 21.95
C ARG A 391 -15.04 -6.81 22.81
N LYS A 392 -15.43 -8.04 23.08
CA LYS A 392 -14.65 -8.98 23.87
C LYS A 392 -13.28 -9.25 23.23
N ILE A 393 -13.22 -9.49 21.90
CA ILE A 393 -11.96 -9.69 21.19
C ILE A 393 -11.06 -8.45 21.32
N ILE A 394 -11.61 -7.24 21.12
CA ILE A 394 -10.87 -5.99 21.28
C ILE A 394 -10.35 -5.84 22.71
N ASP A 395 -11.17 -6.10 23.73
CA ASP A 395 -10.80 -5.98 25.14
C ASP A 395 -9.69 -6.99 25.51
N GLU A 396 -9.80 -8.24 25.04
CA GLU A 396 -8.75 -9.28 25.24
C GLU A 396 -7.42 -8.86 24.59
N CYS A 397 -7.46 -8.35 23.37
CA CYS A 397 -6.28 -7.85 22.66
C CYS A 397 -5.67 -6.63 23.36
N TYR A 398 -6.53 -5.72 23.85
CA TYR A 398 -6.10 -4.53 24.58
C TYR A 398 -5.36 -4.92 25.88
N GLN A 399 -5.94 -5.81 26.70
CA GLN A 399 -5.30 -6.28 27.93
C GLN A 399 -3.94 -6.94 27.67
N LYS A 400 -3.88 -7.79 26.65
CA LYS A 400 -2.63 -8.42 26.21
C LYS A 400 -1.57 -7.38 25.80
N GLY A 401 -1.98 -6.34 25.05
CA GLY A 401 -1.11 -5.23 24.68
C GLY A 401 -0.59 -4.45 25.88
N VAL A 402 -1.46 -4.19 26.87
CA VAL A 402 -1.08 -3.53 28.14
C VAL A 402 -0.03 -4.34 28.89
N GLU A 403 -0.19 -5.66 28.97
CA GLU A 403 0.81 -6.55 29.63
C GLU A 403 2.15 -6.46 28.92
N VAL A 404 2.19 -6.66 27.60
CA VAL A 404 3.44 -6.63 26.83
C VAL A 404 4.14 -5.28 26.93
N ILE A 405 3.42 -4.16 26.82
CA ILE A 405 4.02 -2.81 26.91
C ILE A 405 4.52 -2.53 28.33
N LYS A 406 3.79 -2.93 29.37
CA LYS A 406 4.26 -2.77 30.76
C LYS A 406 5.54 -3.55 31.04
N GLU A 407 5.61 -4.80 30.58
CA GLU A 407 6.80 -5.64 30.73
C GLU A 407 8.02 -5.08 29.99
N ASN A 408 7.78 -4.38 28.88
CA ASN A 408 8.82 -3.82 28.03
C ASN A 408 8.90 -2.28 28.09
N ARG A 409 8.52 -1.68 29.22
CA ARG A 409 8.50 -0.23 29.40
C ARG A 409 9.84 0.44 29.10
N ALA A 410 10.94 -0.14 29.51
CA ALA A 410 12.27 0.40 29.24
C ALA A 410 12.60 0.46 27.74
N LEU A 411 12.14 -0.54 26.96
CA LEU A 411 12.30 -0.55 25.52
C LEU A 411 11.41 0.52 24.84
N LEU A 412 10.19 0.70 25.31
CA LEU A 412 9.30 1.76 24.85
C LEU A 412 9.93 3.14 25.02
N ASP A 413 10.43 3.44 26.24
CA ASP A 413 11.08 4.70 26.58
C ASP A 413 12.35 4.93 25.73
N LEU A 414 13.12 3.86 25.49
CA LEU A 414 14.34 3.90 24.68
C LEU A 414 14.02 4.25 23.21
N ILE A 415 13.07 3.56 22.59
CA ILE A 415 12.66 3.80 21.19
C ILE A 415 12.08 5.22 21.07
N ALA A 416 11.14 5.59 21.93
CA ALA A 416 10.49 6.91 21.88
C ALA A 416 11.49 8.06 22.02
N LYS A 417 12.47 7.94 22.96
CA LYS A 417 13.51 8.95 23.13
C LYS A 417 14.35 9.15 21.86
N HIS A 418 14.78 8.06 21.22
CA HIS A 418 15.56 8.16 20.00
C HIS A 418 14.71 8.67 18.81
N LEU A 419 13.42 8.30 18.72
CA LEU A 419 12.50 8.87 17.72
C LEU A 419 12.35 10.38 17.85
N VAL A 420 12.27 10.92 19.05
CA VAL A 420 12.24 12.38 19.27
C VAL A 420 13.51 13.05 18.75
N GLU A 421 14.67 12.38 18.87
CA GLU A 421 15.96 12.93 18.45
C GLU A 421 16.22 12.80 16.94
N VAL A 422 15.97 11.60 16.36
CA VAL A 422 16.35 11.27 14.96
C VAL A 422 15.18 11.26 13.97
N GLU A 423 13.95 11.32 14.48
CA GLU A 423 12.66 11.35 13.75
C GLU A 423 12.33 10.10 12.92
N THR A 424 13.31 9.28 12.59
CA THR A 424 13.13 8.03 11.83
C THR A 424 14.15 7.00 12.28
N LEU A 425 13.69 5.77 12.51
CA LEU A 425 14.50 4.60 12.82
C LEU A 425 14.23 3.52 11.76
N THR A 426 15.31 3.01 11.18
CA THR A 426 15.26 1.85 10.26
C THR A 426 15.27 0.56 11.05
N LYS A 427 15.07 -0.58 10.37
CA LYS A 427 15.17 -1.89 11.02
C LYS A 427 16.53 -2.10 11.67
N GLU A 428 17.60 -1.74 10.99
CA GLU A 428 18.96 -1.85 11.47
C GLU A 428 19.18 -1.00 12.74
N ASP A 429 18.63 0.21 12.76
CA ASP A 429 18.68 1.09 13.94
C ASP A 429 17.91 0.50 15.12
N ILE A 430 16.74 -0.09 14.85
CA ILE A 430 15.90 -0.73 15.87
C ILE A 430 16.62 -1.95 16.44
N ASP A 431 17.19 -2.79 15.59
CA ASP A 431 17.96 -3.97 16.00
C ASP A 431 19.21 -3.55 16.83
N GLU A 432 19.89 -2.47 16.43
CA GLU A 432 21.01 -1.91 17.19
C GLU A 432 20.56 -1.41 18.57
N LEU A 433 19.45 -0.67 18.63
CA LEU A 433 18.88 -0.17 19.91
C LEU A 433 18.47 -1.31 20.85
N VAL A 434 17.81 -2.35 20.32
CA VAL A 434 17.39 -3.51 21.12
C VAL A 434 18.59 -4.25 21.71
N ASN A 435 19.67 -4.39 20.94
CA ASN A 435 20.85 -5.17 21.34
C ASN A 435 21.84 -4.38 22.19
N THR A 436 22.01 -3.08 21.93
CA THR A 436 23.08 -2.26 22.54
C THR A 436 22.58 -1.14 23.43
N GLY A 437 21.30 -0.77 23.30
CA GLY A 437 20.70 0.37 23.98
C GLY A 437 21.14 1.73 23.45
N LYS A 438 21.85 1.78 22.32
CA LYS A 438 22.41 3.04 21.75
C LYS A 438 22.45 2.97 20.22
N LEU A 439 22.46 4.14 19.59
CA LEU A 439 22.69 4.32 18.14
C LEU A 439 24.10 4.87 17.92
N ASN A 440 25.04 4.03 17.53
CA ASN A 440 26.45 4.41 17.37
C ASN A 440 26.67 5.53 16.33
N TRP A 441 25.92 5.50 15.23
CA TRP A 441 26.05 6.55 14.22
C TRP A 441 25.53 7.90 14.72
N TRP A 442 24.48 7.91 15.53
CA TRP A 442 23.91 9.12 16.12
C TRP A 442 24.81 9.71 17.19
N GLU A 443 25.38 8.89 18.05
CA GLU A 443 26.37 9.34 19.05
C GLU A 443 27.60 9.96 18.39
N LYS A 444 28.10 9.37 17.30
CA LYS A 444 29.18 9.95 16.50
C LYS A 444 28.78 11.29 15.88
N LYS A 445 27.53 11.40 15.40
CA LYS A 445 27.01 12.64 14.83
C LYS A 445 26.86 13.74 15.89
N LYS A 446 26.35 13.39 17.09
CA LYS A 446 26.28 14.33 18.23
C LYS A 446 27.67 14.83 18.64
N ALA A 447 28.64 13.92 18.77
CA ALA A 447 30.01 14.28 19.10
C ALA A 447 30.63 15.25 18.10
N LYS A 448 30.40 15.01 16.80
CA LYS A 448 30.85 15.90 15.73
C LYS A 448 30.15 17.29 15.79
N MET A 449 28.84 17.32 16.00
CA MET A 449 28.09 18.57 16.15
C MET A 449 28.57 19.37 17.39
N ALA A 450 28.89 18.71 18.50
CA ALA A 450 29.44 19.36 19.66
C ALA A 450 30.84 19.95 19.43
N GLN A 451 31.67 19.25 18.65
CA GLN A 451 32.99 19.78 18.24
C GLN A 451 32.85 21.00 17.30
N ASP A 452 31.95 20.92 16.31
CA ASP A 452 31.69 21.99 15.37
C ASP A 452 31.05 23.23 16.02
N ALA A 453 30.30 23.04 17.13
CA ALA A 453 29.70 24.12 17.94
C ALA A 453 30.67 24.76 18.93
N GLY A 454 31.93 24.31 19.01
CA GLY A 454 32.93 24.89 19.91
C GLY A 454 32.69 24.61 21.41
N ILE A 455 31.80 23.66 21.72
CA ILE A 455 31.57 23.20 23.10
C ILE A 455 32.61 22.13 23.41
N VAL A 456 33.81 22.59 23.89
CA VAL A 456 34.84 21.71 24.43
C VAL A 456 34.38 21.34 25.83
N ASP A 457 34.13 20.06 26.09
CA ASP A 457 33.99 19.52 27.44
C ASP A 457 35.28 19.77 28.21
N THR A 458 35.27 20.79 29.08
CA THR A 458 36.32 21.03 30.04
C THR A 458 36.04 20.17 31.29
N ASP A 459 36.17 18.87 31.16
CA ASP A 459 36.37 17.98 32.32
C ASP A 459 37.79 17.40 32.27
N THR A 460 38.74 18.28 32.56
CA THR A 460 40.07 17.85 33.06
C THR A 460 40.24 18.43 34.48
N PRO A 461 40.55 17.63 35.50
CA PRO A 461 40.60 18.13 36.86
C PRO A 461 41.75 19.14 37.04
N ALA A 462 41.38 20.37 37.38
CA ALA A 462 42.29 21.46 37.66
C ALA A 462 43.24 21.13 38.80
N GLN A 463 44.52 21.08 38.52
CA GLN A 463 45.57 21.22 39.52
C GLN A 463 45.45 22.60 40.19
N ARG A 464 45.27 22.58 41.50
CA ARG A 464 45.31 23.75 42.37
C ARG A 464 46.70 24.40 42.30
N VAL A 465 46.76 25.66 41.87
CA VAL A 465 47.89 26.57 42.14
C VAL A 465 47.33 27.76 42.92
N ASN A 466 47.92 27.98 44.11
CA ASN A 466 47.55 29.00 45.06
C ASN A 466 47.81 30.45 44.55
N PRO A 467 47.02 31.43 45.00
CA PRO A 467 47.23 32.83 44.66
C PRO A 467 48.14 33.52 45.66
N ALA A 468 49.18 34.23 45.21
CA ALA A 468 49.83 35.27 46.00
C ALA A 468 50.39 36.37 45.05
N GLU A 469 50.00 37.61 45.37
CA GLU A 469 50.70 38.87 45.16
C GLU A 469 50.83 39.37 43.70
N GLN A 470 50.55 40.58 43.30
CA GLN A 470 50.61 41.95 43.91
C GLN A 470 49.91 42.92 42.98
N THR A 471 49.02 43.70 43.48
CA THR A 471 49.01 45.18 43.74
C THR A 471 49.47 46.12 42.62
N SER A 472 48.59 47.14 42.42
CA SER A 472 48.81 48.57 42.08
C SER A 472 49.03 48.86 40.57
N SER A 473 48.38 49.79 39.97
CA SER A 473 48.13 51.20 40.18
C SER A 473 47.29 51.82 39.07
N GLN A 474 46.43 52.70 39.49
CA GLN A 474 46.09 54.02 38.91
C GLN A 474 45.37 54.07 37.57
N GLU A 475 44.15 54.53 37.58
CA GLU A 475 43.59 55.90 37.71
C GLU A 475 43.48 56.65 36.41
N GLN A 476 42.25 57.15 36.23
CA GLN A 476 41.87 58.46 35.60
C GLN A 476 41.86 58.48 34.07
N GLN A 477 40.95 59.04 33.43
CA GLN A 477 40.03 60.20 33.45
C GLN A 477 39.13 60.08 32.22
N THR A 478 38.02 60.43 32.24
CA THR A 478 37.05 61.54 32.30
C THR A 478 36.30 61.70 31.02
N THR A 479 34.98 61.70 31.21
CA THR A 479 33.98 62.72 30.87
C THR A 479 33.66 63.09 29.44
N GLU A 480 32.36 63.15 29.26
CA GLU A 480 31.55 64.14 28.44
C GLU A 480 31.60 63.97 26.92
N SER A 481 30.52 64.12 26.24
CA SER A 481 29.27 64.89 26.38
C SER A 481 28.28 64.49 25.26
N GLN A 482 27.03 64.42 25.65
CA GLN A 482 25.89 65.21 25.11
C GLN A 482 25.49 64.96 23.66
N GLN A 483 24.25 64.50 23.56
CA GLN A 483 23.04 65.24 23.20
C GLN A 483 22.99 65.69 21.72
N THR A 484 22.03 65.39 21.08
CA THR A 484 20.73 65.94 20.69
C THR A 484 20.36 65.40 19.33
N ASP A 485 19.23 65.13 19.22
CA ASP A 485 17.92 65.58 18.78
C ASP A 485 17.43 64.98 17.47
N SER A 486 16.32 64.42 17.61
CA SER A 486 15.00 64.70 17.06
C SER A 486 14.74 64.52 15.56
N LYS A 487 13.65 63.83 15.35
CA LYS A 487 12.50 64.12 14.49
C LYS A 487 12.50 63.70 13.03
N GLU A 488 11.36 63.11 12.77
CA GLU A 488 10.49 63.22 11.59
C GLU A 488 11.07 62.57 10.30
N GLU A 489 10.44 61.59 9.75
CA GLU A 489 9.03 61.44 9.32
C GLU A 489 8.63 59.95 9.37
#